data_3c2ef74883171bac51332477a30b34c9
#
_entry.id   3c2ef74883171bac51332477a30b34c9
#
_cell.length_a   1.000
_cell.length_b   1.000
_cell.length_c   1.000
_cell.angle_alpha   90.00
_cell.angle_beta   90.00
_cell.angle_gamma   90.00
#
_symmetry.space_group_name_H-M   'P 1'
#
loop_
_entity.id
_entity.type
_entity.pdbx_description
1 polymer ?
#
loop_
_entity_poly.entity_id
_entity_poly.type
_entity_poly.pdbx_seq_one_letter_code
_entity_poly.pdbx_strand_id
1 'polypeptide(L)'
;MVVIDHHRRMVNGIEPTIMSFLEPNASSACELVTALIEYFGEDSNITVHAAEALLAGIMLDTKNFIMKTGVSTFEAAAFLKKKGADTIAVKKLFANSIETYHQKSSLINSAHLYKECAVAYTEESFSEIRIAASQAADELLGITGVKASFVIYETNGVINISARSMGACNVQIVMESLGGGGHLTMAATQLNCSMNEARKRLADAIDEYWENNSQE
;
A
#
# COMPACT_ATOMS: atom_id res chain seq x y z
N MET A 1 -4.85 -3.32 28.09
CA MET A 1 -4.31 -3.38 26.72
C MET A 1 -3.69 -2.03 26.38
N VAL A 2 -2.58 -2.00 25.65
CA VAL A 2 -1.97 -0.78 25.09
C VAL A 2 -2.20 -0.81 23.59
N VAL A 3 -2.62 0.31 23.00
CA VAL A 3 -2.83 0.48 21.56
C VAL A 3 -1.89 1.56 21.06
N ILE A 4 -1.08 1.23 20.04
CA ILE A 4 -0.22 2.16 19.30
C ILE A 4 -0.63 2.06 17.84
N ASP A 5 -1.15 3.14 17.26
CA ASP A 5 -1.73 3.11 15.93
C ASP A 5 -1.54 4.45 15.21
N HIS A 6 -1.37 4.40 13.89
CA HIS A 6 -1.27 5.55 13.01
C HIS A 6 -2.49 5.73 12.09
N HIS A 7 -3.55 4.95 12.30
CA HIS A 7 -4.79 5.12 11.57
C HIS A 7 -5.69 6.18 12.23
N ARG A 8 -6.64 6.71 11.46
CA ARG A 8 -7.69 7.56 12.00
C ARG A 8 -8.56 6.75 12.95
N ARG A 9 -8.93 7.35 14.09
CA ARG A 9 -9.78 6.69 15.08
C ARG A 9 -11.11 6.27 14.45
N MET A 10 -11.43 4.99 14.54
CA MET A 10 -12.72 4.45 14.14
C MET A 10 -13.76 4.65 15.27
N VAL A 11 -15.04 4.79 14.89
CA VAL A 11 -16.15 4.98 15.84
C VAL A 11 -16.24 3.80 16.83
N ASN A 12 -15.94 2.57 16.36
CA ASN A 12 -15.92 1.35 17.18
C ASN A 12 -14.47 0.92 17.43
N GLY A 13 -13.66 1.78 18.04
CA GLY A 13 -12.27 1.49 18.37
C GLY A 13 -12.12 0.34 19.39
N ILE A 14 -10.88 -0.09 19.58
CA ILE A 14 -10.53 -1.17 20.51
C ILE A 14 -10.69 -0.66 21.95
N GLU A 15 -11.59 -1.27 22.73
CA GLU A 15 -11.79 -0.97 24.15
C GLU A 15 -11.89 -2.26 24.99
N PRO A 16 -11.55 -2.25 26.31
CA PRO A 16 -10.95 -1.15 27.06
C PRO A 16 -9.44 -1.04 26.87
N THR A 17 -8.91 0.19 26.80
CA THR A 17 -7.47 0.47 26.72
C THR A 17 -6.96 1.08 28.03
N ILE A 18 -5.80 0.62 28.51
CA ILE A 18 -5.05 1.27 29.60
C ILE A 18 -4.33 2.52 29.07
N MET A 19 -3.82 2.42 27.82
CA MET A 19 -3.14 3.48 27.10
C MET A 19 -3.48 3.38 25.62
N SER A 20 -3.70 4.52 24.99
CA SER A 20 -3.89 4.64 23.54
C SER A 20 -2.99 5.75 23.03
N PHE A 21 -2.06 5.41 22.14
CA PHE A 21 -1.19 6.34 21.43
C PHE A 21 -1.55 6.30 19.94
N LEU A 22 -2.39 7.27 19.54
CA LEU A 22 -2.93 7.38 18.18
C LEU A 22 -2.37 8.65 17.54
N GLU A 23 -1.60 8.49 16.46
CA GLU A 23 -1.01 9.60 15.72
C GLU A 23 -1.16 9.38 14.21
N PRO A 24 -2.26 9.90 13.60
CA PRO A 24 -2.54 9.70 12.18
C PRO A 24 -1.54 10.34 11.22
N ASN A 25 -0.72 11.27 11.71
CA ASN A 25 0.32 11.92 10.91
C ASN A 25 1.63 11.13 10.88
N ALA A 26 1.80 10.14 11.76
CA ALA A 26 2.95 9.24 11.70
C ALA A 26 2.91 8.36 10.45
N SER A 27 4.06 8.05 9.92
CA SER A 27 4.17 7.20 8.72
C SER A 27 3.71 5.77 8.96
N SER A 28 3.96 5.27 10.17
CA SER A 28 3.68 3.89 10.56
C SER A 28 3.61 3.72 12.09
N ALA A 29 2.97 2.66 12.55
CA ALA A 29 3.05 2.27 13.96
C ALA A 29 4.50 1.96 14.39
N CYS A 30 5.35 1.49 13.47
CA CYS A 30 6.77 1.24 13.73
C CYS A 30 7.55 2.53 13.99
N GLU A 31 7.21 3.64 13.34
CA GLU A 31 7.77 4.97 13.68
C GLU A 31 7.41 5.36 15.12
N LEU A 32 6.14 5.21 15.51
CA LEU A 32 5.67 5.53 16.85
C LEU A 32 6.35 4.68 17.92
N VAL A 33 6.46 3.37 17.68
CA VAL A 33 7.18 2.45 18.59
C VAL A 33 8.65 2.84 18.68
N THR A 34 9.28 3.21 17.57
CA THR A 34 10.69 3.64 17.57
C THR A 34 10.88 4.92 18.39
N ALA A 35 9.99 5.89 18.25
CA ALA A 35 10.02 7.13 19.04
C ALA A 35 9.87 6.85 20.55
N LEU A 36 8.98 5.92 20.94
CA LEU A 36 8.85 5.49 22.32
C LEU A 36 10.13 4.82 22.86
N ILE A 37 10.77 3.96 22.07
CA ILE A 37 12.02 3.29 22.43
C ILE A 37 13.12 4.33 22.61
N GLU A 38 13.21 5.31 21.73
CA GLU A 38 14.18 6.40 21.84
C GLU A 38 13.95 7.24 23.09
N TYR A 39 12.68 7.54 23.42
CA TYR A 39 12.29 8.28 24.62
C TYR A 39 12.71 7.57 25.92
N PHE A 40 12.63 6.23 25.97
CA PHE A 40 13.10 5.45 27.12
C PHE A 40 14.64 5.44 27.28
N GLY A 41 15.39 5.95 26.31
CA GLY A 41 16.82 6.21 26.39
C GLY A 41 17.70 4.95 26.34
N GLU A 42 18.87 5.03 26.99
CA GLU A 42 19.91 3.98 26.92
C GLU A 42 19.49 2.67 27.58
N ASP A 43 18.51 2.70 28.50
CA ASP A 43 17.94 1.49 29.13
C ASP A 43 17.09 0.65 28.15
N SER A 44 16.71 1.21 27.00
CA SER A 44 15.99 0.49 25.93
C SER A 44 16.94 -0.36 25.09
N ASN A 45 17.17 -1.59 25.54
CA ASN A 45 18.07 -2.51 24.84
C ASN A 45 17.27 -3.29 23.80
N ILE A 46 17.16 -2.77 22.58
CA ILE A 46 16.54 -3.51 21.46
C ILE A 46 17.61 -4.34 20.75
N THR A 47 17.23 -5.53 20.33
CA THR A 47 18.10 -6.37 19.49
C THR A 47 18.23 -5.82 18.08
N VAL A 48 19.30 -6.16 17.37
CA VAL A 48 19.48 -5.80 15.96
C VAL A 48 18.28 -6.27 15.13
N HIS A 49 17.78 -7.49 15.36
CA HIS A 49 16.62 -8.02 14.65
C HIS A 49 15.33 -7.23 14.90
N ALA A 50 15.13 -6.75 16.15
CA ALA A 50 14.00 -5.88 16.44
C ALA A 50 14.12 -4.52 15.71
N ALA A 51 15.33 -3.95 15.65
CA ALA A 51 15.60 -2.73 14.90
C ALA A 51 15.37 -2.92 13.39
N GLU A 52 15.79 -4.06 12.83
CA GLU A 52 15.54 -4.43 11.44
C GLU A 52 14.04 -4.59 11.15
N ALA A 53 13.29 -5.25 12.03
CA ALA A 53 11.85 -5.44 11.88
C ALA A 53 11.09 -4.10 11.94
N LEU A 54 11.45 -3.20 12.87
CA LEU A 54 10.86 -1.85 12.94
C LEU A 54 11.18 -1.03 11.69
N LEU A 55 12.42 -1.08 11.21
CA LEU A 55 12.81 -0.41 9.97
C LEU A 55 12.06 -0.98 8.75
N ALA A 56 11.87 -2.30 8.69
CA ALA A 56 11.08 -2.94 7.66
C ALA A 56 9.62 -2.45 7.68
N GLY A 57 9.00 -2.33 8.86
CA GLY A 57 7.64 -1.81 8.99
C GLY A 57 7.52 -0.35 8.51
N ILE A 58 8.48 0.52 8.86
CA ILE A 58 8.55 1.89 8.34
C ILE A 58 8.64 1.87 6.81
N MET A 59 9.55 1.07 6.23
CA MET A 59 9.75 0.98 4.79
C MET A 59 8.51 0.44 4.06
N LEU A 60 7.76 -0.48 4.68
CA LEU A 60 6.53 -1.04 4.12
C LEU A 60 5.45 0.04 3.98
N ASP A 61 5.14 0.73 5.07
CA ASP A 61 4.06 1.73 5.12
C ASP A 61 4.37 2.99 4.31
N THR A 62 5.66 3.36 4.24
CA THR A 62 6.13 4.53 3.49
C THR A 62 6.44 4.22 2.02
N LYS A 63 6.28 2.98 1.56
CA LYS A 63 6.73 2.55 0.23
C LYS A 63 8.20 2.95 -0.02
N ASN A 64 9.09 2.53 0.86
CA ASN A 64 10.52 2.88 0.84
C ASN A 64 10.77 4.41 0.91
N PHE A 65 10.14 5.09 1.87
CA PHE A 65 10.28 6.53 2.12
C PHE A 65 9.75 7.42 0.99
N ILE A 66 8.80 6.93 0.19
CA ILE A 66 8.15 7.71 -0.88
C ILE A 66 6.86 8.37 -0.38
N MET A 67 6.06 7.65 0.42
CA MET A 67 4.74 8.11 0.86
C MET A 67 4.70 8.36 2.36
N LYS A 68 3.91 9.38 2.79
CA LYS A 68 3.70 9.72 4.21
C LYS A 68 5.00 9.85 5.02
N THR A 69 6.09 10.26 4.39
CA THR A 69 7.41 10.33 5.02
C THR A 69 7.67 11.75 5.51
N GLY A 70 7.77 11.90 6.82
CA GLY A 70 8.12 13.14 7.49
C GLY A 70 9.56 13.14 8.04
N VAL A 71 9.95 14.22 8.68
CA VAL A 71 11.26 14.33 9.37
C VAL A 71 11.39 13.23 10.40
N SER A 72 10.36 13.04 11.25
CA SER A 72 10.33 12.01 12.30
C SER A 72 10.55 10.60 11.77
N THR A 73 10.07 10.32 10.53
CA THR A 73 10.28 9.02 9.87
C THR A 73 11.76 8.77 9.59
N PHE A 74 12.49 9.80 9.10
CA PHE A 74 13.93 9.70 8.87
C PHE A 74 14.72 9.66 10.18
N GLU A 75 14.30 10.38 11.21
CA GLU A 75 14.91 10.32 12.54
C GLU A 75 14.76 8.92 13.15
N ALA A 76 13.57 8.33 13.09
CA ALA A 76 13.33 6.96 13.50
C ALA A 76 14.22 5.96 12.73
N ALA A 77 14.31 6.10 11.40
CA ALA A 77 15.18 5.24 10.59
C ALA A 77 16.67 5.41 10.95
N ALA A 78 17.13 6.64 11.20
CA ALA A 78 18.50 6.92 11.65
C ALA A 78 18.79 6.31 13.02
N PHE A 79 17.85 6.42 13.96
CA PHE A 79 17.95 5.79 15.28
C PHE A 79 18.06 4.26 15.15
N LEU A 80 17.21 3.61 14.38
CA LEU A 80 17.25 2.17 14.15
C LEU A 80 18.57 1.74 13.49
N LYS A 81 19.07 2.52 12.55
CA LYS A 81 20.40 2.31 11.95
C LYS A 81 21.52 2.40 13.00
N LYS A 82 21.46 3.38 13.92
CA LYS A 82 22.40 3.52 15.05
C LYS A 82 22.32 2.31 16.01
N LYS A 83 21.13 1.70 16.18
CA LYS A 83 20.92 0.47 16.95
C LYS A 83 21.37 -0.82 16.21
N GLY A 84 21.94 -0.69 15.02
CA GLY A 84 22.59 -1.78 14.28
C GLY A 84 21.73 -2.39 13.16
N ALA A 85 20.56 -1.84 12.84
CA ALA A 85 19.75 -2.36 11.72
C ALA A 85 20.56 -2.35 10.41
N ASP A 86 20.62 -3.51 9.75
CA ASP A 86 21.24 -3.66 8.44
C ASP A 86 20.22 -3.51 7.33
N THR A 87 20.35 -2.47 6.51
CA THR A 87 19.45 -2.19 5.39
C THR A 87 19.46 -3.29 4.33
N ILE A 88 20.55 -4.06 4.20
CA ILE A 88 20.61 -5.22 3.30
C ILE A 88 19.76 -6.36 3.87
N ALA A 89 19.85 -6.63 5.18
CA ALA A 89 19.00 -7.62 5.84
C ALA A 89 17.52 -7.22 5.71
N VAL A 90 17.18 -5.97 5.97
CA VAL A 90 15.82 -5.44 5.78
C VAL A 90 15.34 -5.62 4.33
N LYS A 91 16.18 -5.30 3.32
CA LYS A 91 15.84 -5.50 1.91
C LYS A 91 15.52 -6.96 1.59
N LYS A 92 16.22 -7.92 2.22
CA LYS A 92 15.97 -9.35 2.03
C LYS A 92 14.60 -9.79 2.55
N LEU A 93 14.02 -9.10 3.55
CA LEU A 93 12.66 -9.40 4.03
C LEU A 93 11.58 -9.14 2.97
N PHE A 94 11.87 -8.29 1.98
CA PHE A 94 10.98 -7.98 0.86
C PHE A 94 11.34 -8.73 -0.42
N ALA A 95 12.23 -9.74 -0.34
CA ALA A 95 12.60 -10.52 -1.50
C ALA A 95 11.43 -11.40 -1.96
N ASN A 96 11.14 -11.39 -3.23
CA ASN A 96 10.15 -12.26 -3.86
C ASN A 96 10.81 -13.53 -4.39
N SER A 97 10.04 -14.61 -4.51
CA SER A 97 10.46 -15.78 -5.28
C SER A 97 10.57 -15.42 -6.77
N ILE A 98 11.28 -16.23 -7.54
CA ILE A 98 11.37 -16.03 -8.98
C ILE A 98 10.01 -16.17 -9.66
N GLU A 99 9.14 -17.03 -9.12
CA GLU A 99 7.78 -17.24 -9.59
C GLU A 99 6.95 -15.98 -9.38
N THR A 100 6.94 -15.42 -8.16
CA THR A 100 6.22 -14.15 -7.84
C THR A 100 6.76 -13.01 -8.71
N TYR A 101 8.07 -12.97 -8.95
CA TYR A 101 8.68 -11.97 -9.83
C TYR A 101 8.18 -12.10 -11.27
N HIS A 102 8.14 -13.31 -11.83
CA HIS A 102 7.61 -13.55 -13.19
C HIS A 102 6.12 -13.17 -13.30
N GLN A 103 5.32 -13.55 -12.31
CA GLN A 103 3.89 -13.24 -12.26
C GLN A 103 3.65 -11.73 -12.21
N LYS A 104 4.37 -11.01 -11.34
CA LYS A 104 4.33 -9.55 -11.28
C LYS A 104 4.75 -8.93 -12.63
N SER A 105 5.83 -9.41 -13.23
CA SER A 105 6.32 -8.89 -14.50
C SER A 105 5.33 -9.15 -15.64
N SER A 106 4.64 -10.29 -15.66
CA SER A 106 3.58 -10.59 -16.62
C SER A 106 2.42 -9.59 -16.51
N LEU A 107 1.98 -9.29 -15.27
CA LEU A 107 0.96 -8.26 -15.02
C LEU A 107 1.39 -6.89 -15.52
N ILE A 108 2.62 -6.46 -15.20
CA ILE A 108 3.15 -5.17 -15.66
C ILE A 108 3.21 -5.10 -17.18
N ASN A 109 3.67 -6.17 -17.84
CA ASN A 109 3.74 -6.25 -19.30
C ASN A 109 2.36 -6.25 -19.98
N SER A 110 1.29 -6.67 -19.29
CA SER A 110 -0.08 -6.60 -19.81
C SER A 110 -0.68 -5.19 -19.74
N ALA A 111 0.00 -4.26 -19.04
CA ALA A 111 -0.52 -2.93 -18.80
C ALA A 111 -0.65 -2.10 -20.09
N HIS A 112 -1.73 -1.36 -20.16
CA HIS A 112 -1.98 -0.35 -21.18
C HIS A 112 -2.40 0.96 -20.53
N LEU A 113 -2.16 2.05 -21.22
CA LEU A 113 -2.61 3.37 -20.76
C LEU A 113 -4.05 3.61 -21.17
N TYR A 114 -4.86 4.01 -20.24
CA TYR A 114 -6.23 4.49 -20.45
C TYR A 114 -6.40 5.83 -19.74
N LYS A 115 -6.54 6.90 -20.50
CA LYS A 115 -6.40 8.27 -19.98
C LYS A 115 -5.05 8.41 -19.24
N GLU A 116 -5.05 8.94 -18.03
CA GLU A 116 -3.84 9.07 -17.20
C GLU A 116 -3.70 7.90 -16.20
N CYS A 117 -4.27 6.73 -16.55
CA CYS A 117 -4.25 5.53 -15.72
C CYS A 117 -3.52 4.39 -16.44
N ALA A 118 -2.77 3.60 -15.69
CA ALA A 118 -2.25 2.31 -16.15
C ALA A 118 -3.22 1.20 -15.72
N VAL A 119 -3.71 0.44 -16.67
CA VAL A 119 -4.64 -0.68 -16.44
C VAL A 119 -3.99 -1.97 -16.88
N ALA A 120 -3.84 -2.93 -15.96
CA ALA A 120 -3.33 -4.26 -16.23
C ALA A 120 -4.38 -5.32 -15.85
N TYR A 121 -4.33 -6.49 -16.48
CA TYR A 121 -5.19 -7.60 -16.10
C TYR A 121 -4.55 -8.93 -16.42
N THR A 122 -5.01 -9.99 -15.76
CA THR A 122 -4.65 -11.37 -16.08
C THR A 122 -5.86 -12.29 -15.91
N GLU A 123 -5.96 -13.27 -16.79
CA GLU A 123 -6.90 -14.39 -16.69
C GLU A 123 -6.23 -15.61 -16.03
N GLU A 124 -4.92 -15.56 -15.80
CA GLU A 124 -4.20 -16.62 -15.12
C GLU A 124 -4.44 -16.55 -13.62
N SER A 125 -4.66 -17.70 -12.99
CA SER A 125 -4.77 -17.84 -11.54
C SER A 125 -3.52 -18.49 -10.97
N PHE A 126 -2.95 -17.90 -9.91
CA PHE A 126 -1.79 -18.43 -9.21
C PHE A 126 -1.87 -18.11 -7.71
N SER A 127 -1.08 -18.82 -6.90
CA SER A 127 -1.24 -18.84 -5.44
C SER A 127 -1.12 -17.47 -4.76
N GLU A 128 -0.24 -16.60 -5.22
CA GLU A 128 0.06 -15.29 -4.60
C GLU A 128 -0.39 -14.10 -5.47
N ILE A 129 -1.41 -14.31 -6.31
CA ILE A 129 -1.88 -13.30 -7.25
C ILE A 129 -2.23 -11.96 -6.60
N ARG A 130 -2.77 -11.97 -5.37
CA ARG A 130 -3.08 -10.74 -4.63
C ARG A 130 -1.85 -9.91 -4.34
N ILE A 131 -0.76 -10.56 -3.96
CA ILE A 131 0.52 -9.90 -3.65
C ILE A 131 1.12 -9.37 -4.95
N ALA A 132 1.21 -10.21 -5.99
CA ALA A 132 1.74 -9.81 -7.29
C ALA A 132 0.95 -8.65 -7.92
N ALA A 133 -0.38 -8.69 -7.86
CA ALA A 133 -1.25 -7.62 -8.37
C ALA A 133 -1.08 -6.30 -7.59
N SER A 134 -0.96 -6.37 -6.26
CA SER A 134 -0.71 -5.20 -5.43
C SER A 134 0.65 -4.57 -5.75
N GLN A 135 1.70 -5.40 -5.87
CA GLN A 135 3.05 -4.93 -6.22
C GLN A 135 3.13 -4.40 -7.66
N ALA A 136 2.42 -5.03 -8.60
CA ALA A 136 2.33 -4.55 -9.98
C ALA A 136 1.64 -3.18 -10.04
N ALA A 137 0.55 -3.00 -9.29
CA ALA A 137 -0.13 -1.70 -9.20
C ALA A 137 0.77 -0.61 -8.63
N ASP A 138 1.55 -0.91 -7.57
CA ASP A 138 2.52 0.03 -7.02
C ASP A 138 3.62 0.39 -8.06
N GLU A 139 4.12 -0.58 -8.83
CA GLU A 139 5.20 -0.36 -9.80
C GLU A 139 4.73 0.41 -11.04
N LEU A 140 3.50 0.19 -11.49
CA LEU A 140 2.89 0.92 -12.61
C LEU A 140 2.76 2.42 -12.35
N LEU A 141 2.71 2.86 -11.10
CA LEU A 141 2.74 4.28 -10.75
C LEU A 141 4.09 4.96 -11.05
N GLY A 142 5.15 4.19 -11.26
CA GLY A 142 6.47 4.71 -11.69
C GLY A 142 6.54 5.14 -13.16
N ILE A 143 5.48 4.90 -13.95
CA ILE A 143 5.43 5.26 -15.36
C ILE A 143 5.10 6.75 -15.50
N THR A 144 5.88 7.47 -16.28
CA THR A 144 5.66 8.90 -16.53
C THR A 144 4.25 9.16 -17.09
N GLY A 145 3.53 10.09 -16.48
CA GLY A 145 2.17 10.48 -16.87
C GLY A 145 1.06 9.61 -16.28
N VAL A 146 1.40 8.57 -15.52
CA VAL A 146 0.41 7.75 -14.79
C VAL A 146 0.06 8.39 -13.46
N LYS A 147 -1.21 8.72 -13.25
CA LYS A 147 -1.77 9.27 -12.01
C LYS A 147 -2.40 8.21 -11.12
N ALA A 148 -2.88 7.11 -11.72
CA ALA A 148 -3.43 5.97 -11.00
C ALA A 148 -3.13 4.66 -11.75
N SER A 149 -3.12 3.57 -11.03
CA SER A 149 -2.95 2.22 -11.59
C SER A 149 -4.04 1.29 -11.08
N PHE A 150 -4.50 0.41 -11.95
CA PHE A 150 -5.54 -0.58 -11.67
C PHE A 150 -5.10 -1.95 -12.18
N VAL A 151 -5.13 -2.95 -11.32
CA VAL A 151 -4.79 -4.32 -11.69
C VAL A 151 -5.98 -5.22 -11.42
N ILE A 152 -6.50 -5.87 -12.48
CA ILE A 152 -7.66 -6.76 -12.44
C ILE A 152 -7.20 -8.21 -12.47
N TYR A 153 -7.69 -9.01 -11.56
CA TYR A 153 -7.36 -10.43 -11.46
C TYR A 153 -8.50 -11.23 -10.84
N GLU A 154 -8.49 -12.53 -11.03
CA GLU A 154 -9.49 -13.43 -10.46
C GLU A 154 -8.92 -14.19 -9.26
N THR A 155 -9.75 -14.38 -8.23
CA THR A 155 -9.45 -15.27 -7.11
C THR A 155 -10.73 -15.99 -6.70
N ASN A 156 -10.72 -17.32 -6.74
CA ASN A 156 -11.85 -18.17 -6.34
C ASN A 156 -13.18 -17.81 -7.05
N GLY A 157 -13.13 -17.50 -8.33
CA GLY A 157 -14.31 -17.16 -9.13
C GLY A 157 -14.82 -15.72 -8.94
N VAL A 158 -14.08 -14.89 -8.20
CA VAL A 158 -14.41 -13.47 -7.97
C VAL A 158 -13.36 -12.60 -8.60
N ILE A 159 -13.77 -11.62 -9.39
CA ILE A 159 -12.86 -10.61 -9.95
C ILE A 159 -12.51 -9.59 -8.87
N ASN A 160 -11.24 -9.33 -8.73
CA ASN A 160 -10.69 -8.32 -7.81
C ASN A 160 -10.03 -7.22 -8.63
N ILE A 161 -10.12 -5.99 -8.15
CA ILE A 161 -9.38 -4.85 -8.70
C ILE A 161 -8.59 -4.22 -7.56
N SER A 162 -7.27 -4.16 -7.74
CA SER A 162 -6.36 -3.40 -6.87
C SER A 162 -6.07 -2.04 -7.51
N ALA A 163 -6.33 -0.96 -6.78
CA ALA A 163 -6.14 0.40 -7.25
C ALA A 163 -5.09 1.13 -6.41
N ARG A 164 -4.22 1.91 -7.07
CA ARG A 164 -3.18 2.72 -6.43
C ARG A 164 -3.09 4.10 -7.06
N SER A 165 -2.65 5.08 -6.25
CA SER A 165 -2.38 6.46 -6.68
C SER A 165 -1.30 7.07 -5.78
N MET A 166 -0.64 8.12 -6.26
CA MET A 166 0.23 8.99 -5.45
C MET A 166 -0.49 10.27 -4.98
N GLY A 167 -1.83 10.29 -5.02
CA GLY A 167 -2.65 11.40 -4.55
C GLY A 167 -3.25 12.28 -5.66
N ALA A 168 -2.74 12.20 -6.89
CA ALA A 168 -3.27 12.94 -8.02
C ALA A 168 -4.63 12.42 -8.53
N CYS A 169 -4.98 11.19 -8.19
CA CYS A 169 -6.28 10.57 -8.44
C CYS A 169 -6.79 9.96 -7.13
N ASN A 170 -8.04 10.22 -6.77
CA ASN A 170 -8.67 9.57 -5.62
C ASN A 170 -9.23 8.21 -6.04
N VAL A 171 -8.40 7.16 -5.90
CA VAL A 171 -8.81 5.80 -6.28
C VAL A 171 -9.91 5.22 -5.38
N GLN A 172 -10.13 5.79 -4.20
CA GLN A 172 -11.26 5.41 -3.34
C GLN A 172 -12.60 5.67 -4.04
N ILE A 173 -12.77 6.86 -4.62
CA ILE A 173 -14.02 7.24 -5.33
C ILE A 173 -14.27 6.28 -6.48
N VAL A 174 -13.24 5.97 -7.28
CA VAL A 174 -13.35 5.02 -8.41
C VAL A 174 -13.74 3.63 -7.93
N MET A 175 -13.17 3.16 -6.81
CA MET A 175 -13.52 1.82 -6.29
C MET A 175 -14.89 1.80 -5.59
N GLU A 176 -15.30 2.88 -4.93
CA GLU A 176 -16.63 3.00 -4.31
C GLU A 176 -17.76 2.97 -5.36
N SER A 177 -17.58 3.58 -6.52
CA SER A 177 -18.55 3.49 -7.62
C SER A 177 -18.74 2.06 -8.14
N LEU A 178 -17.74 1.19 -7.91
CA LEU A 178 -17.78 -0.24 -8.22
C LEU A 178 -18.20 -1.12 -7.02
N GLY A 179 -18.64 -0.50 -5.91
CA GLY A 179 -19.06 -1.21 -4.70
C GLY A 179 -17.90 -1.66 -3.79
N GLY A 180 -16.71 -1.14 -4.01
CA GLY A 180 -15.52 -1.36 -3.20
C GLY A 180 -15.27 -0.24 -2.19
N GLY A 181 -14.00 -0.01 -1.85
CA GLY A 181 -13.59 1.05 -0.94
C GLY A 181 -12.10 1.07 -0.69
N GLY A 182 -11.67 1.94 0.21
CA GLY A 182 -10.27 2.10 0.58
C GLY A 182 -9.94 3.50 1.06
N HIS A 183 -8.81 4.02 0.59
CA HIS A 183 -8.30 5.35 0.86
C HIS A 183 -7.92 6.06 -0.43
N LEU A 184 -7.65 7.36 -0.34
CA LEU A 184 -7.23 8.22 -1.45
C LEU A 184 -6.19 7.56 -2.39
N THR A 185 -5.18 6.90 -1.81
CA THR A 185 -4.02 6.37 -2.54
C THR A 185 -4.03 4.85 -2.71
N MET A 186 -4.94 4.14 -2.04
CA MET A 186 -5.02 2.69 -2.07
C MET A 186 -6.45 2.24 -1.83
N ALA A 187 -7.03 1.57 -2.83
CA ALA A 187 -8.40 1.07 -2.75
C ALA A 187 -8.52 -0.26 -3.50
N ALA A 188 -9.63 -0.95 -3.30
CA ALA A 188 -9.91 -2.21 -3.97
C ALA A 188 -11.42 -2.45 -4.08
N THR A 189 -11.81 -3.31 -5.03
CA THR A 189 -13.18 -3.81 -5.15
C THR A 189 -13.19 -5.28 -5.51
N GLN A 190 -14.33 -5.92 -5.28
CA GLN A 190 -14.62 -7.30 -5.68
C GLN A 190 -15.90 -7.31 -6.50
N LEU A 191 -15.88 -7.97 -7.65
CA LEU A 191 -16.99 -8.01 -8.60
C LEU A 191 -17.36 -9.45 -8.93
N ASN A 192 -18.63 -9.76 -8.83
CA ASN A 192 -19.20 -11.03 -9.29
C ASN A 192 -19.65 -10.90 -10.75
N CYS A 193 -18.68 -10.86 -11.66
CA CYS A 193 -18.92 -10.72 -13.11
C CYS A 193 -17.76 -11.33 -13.90
N SER A 194 -17.85 -11.36 -15.22
CA SER A 194 -16.75 -11.80 -16.08
C SER A 194 -15.61 -10.77 -16.13
N MET A 195 -14.40 -11.20 -16.50
CA MET A 195 -13.23 -10.32 -16.70
C MET A 195 -13.55 -9.18 -17.69
N ASN A 196 -14.21 -9.48 -18.80
CA ASN A 196 -14.56 -8.47 -19.81
C ASN A 196 -15.55 -7.44 -19.27
N GLU A 197 -16.52 -7.86 -18.47
CA GLU A 197 -17.46 -6.95 -17.81
C GLU A 197 -16.77 -6.09 -16.76
N ALA A 198 -15.86 -6.65 -15.97
CA ALA A 198 -15.09 -5.90 -14.97
C ALA A 198 -14.22 -4.83 -15.64
N ARG A 199 -13.56 -5.15 -16.74
CA ARG A 199 -12.76 -4.20 -17.52
C ARG A 199 -13.60 -3.05 -18.04
N LYS A 200 -14.80 -3.34 -18.59
CA LYS A 200 -15.72 -2.31 -19.06
C LYS A 200 -16.18 -1.41 -17.91
N ARG A 201 -16.65 -2.01 -16.82
CA ARG A 201 -17.10 -1.24 -15.64
C ARG A 201 -16.01 -0.38 -15.03
N LEU A 202 -14.77 -0.87 -15.03
CA LEU A 202 -13.63 -0.06 -14.59
C LEU A 202 -13.38 1.13 -15.54
N ALA A 203 -13.45 0.92 -16.85
CA ALA A 203 -13.29 2.00 -17.83
C ALA A 203 -14.39 3.06 -17.65
N ASP A 204 -15.64 2.64 -17.52
CA ASP A 204 -16.78 3.54 -17.27
C ASP A 204 -16.59 4.35 -15.97
N ALA A 205 -16.11 3.70 -14.88
CA ALA A 205 -15.82 4.36 -13.61
C ALA A 205 -14.65 5.36 -13.68
N ILE A 206 -13.61 5.05 -14.45
CA ILE A 206 -12.50 5.98 -14.71
C ILE A 206 -13.01 7.18 -15.52
N ASP A 207 -13.86 6.96 -16.53
CA ASP A 207 -14.44 8.02 -17.34
C ASP A 207 -15.27 8.98 -16.50
N GLU A 208 -16.18 8.45 -15.68
CA GLU A 208 -17.00 9.23 -14.77
C GLU A 208 -16.15 10.04 -13.78
N TYR A 209 -15.10 9.43 -13.23
CA TYR A 209 -14.19 10.11 -12.31
C TYR A 209 -13.52 11.33 -12.98
N TRP A 210 -12.97 11.16 -14.18
CA TRP A 210 -12.29 12.25 -14.87
C TRP A 210 -13.25 13.33 -15.38
N GLU A 211 -14.45 12.97 -15.83
CA GLU A 211 -15.49 13.95 -16.23
C GLU A 211 -15.89 14.85 -15.06
N ASN A 212 -16.03 14.25 -13.86
CA ASN A 212 -16.42 14.99 -12.67
C ASN A 212 -15.28 15.82 -12.05
N ASN A 213 -14.01 15.47 -12.31
CA ASN A 213 -12.83 16.11 -11.70
C ASN A 213 -11.95 16.88 -12.72
N SER A 214 -12.34 16.98 -13.99
CA SER A 214 -11.59 17.74 -15.03
C SER A 214 -11.86 19.25 -15.01
N GLN A 215 -12.55 19.78 -13.99
CA GLN A 215 -12.91 21.20 -13.88
C GLN A 215 -12.08 21.99 -12.86
N GLU A 216 -10.99 21.41 -12.34
CA GLU A 216 -10.01 22.14 -11.51
C GLU A 216 -8.65 22.22 -12.28
#